data_0448ef9f14be0bf0bb3fe90239b47001
#
_entry.id   0448ef9f14be0bf0bb3fe90239b47001
#
_cell.length_a   1.000
_cell.length_b   1.000
_cell.length_c   1.000
_cell.angle_alpha   90.00
_cell.angle_beta   90.00
_cell.angle_gamma   90.00
#
_symmetry.space_group_name_H-M   'P 1'
#
loop_
_entity.id
_entity.type
_entity.pdbx_description
1 polymer ?
#
loop_
_entity_poly.entity_id
_entity_poly.type
_entity_poly.pdbx_seq_one_letter_code
_entity_poly.pdbx_strand_id
1 'polypeptide(L)'
;DPYHGDGQAEGLSFSVKPGVDIPPSLVNIYKELHDDLGCYIPNNGYLVKWAKQGVMLLNTVLTVRAHQANSHRGIGWEEFTDAAIRILDQQDRPMVFLLWGRPAQMKKSMLHRNPKHLILEAPHPSPLSAYRGFFGCKHFSQTNEFLKANGLEPIDWQIENRAEQKTEE
;
A
#
# COMPACT_ATOMS: atom_id res chain seq x y z
N ASP A 1 -3.45 -4.51 9.70
CA ASP A 1 -2.40 -4.41 10.73
C ASP A 1 -1.01 -4.70 10.15
N PRO A 2 0.06 -4.39 10.86
CA PRO A 2 1.42 -4.69 10.42
C PRO A 2 1.68 -6.19 10.30
N TYR A 3 2.73 -6.58 9.58
CA TYR A 3 3.22 -7.95 9.59
C TYR A 3 3.60 -8.37 11.02
N HIS A 4 3.19 -9.57 11.42
CA HIS A 4 3.41 -10.08 12.77
C HIS A 4 4.59 -11.05 12.90
N GLY A 5 5.25 -11.40 11.80
CA GLY A 5 6.48 -12.21 11.81
C GLY A 5 7.70 -11.41 12.28
N ASP A 6 8.68 -12.09 12.84
CA ASP A 6 9.90 -11.46 13.33
C ASP A 6 10.63 -10.71 12.22
N GLY A 7 10.96 -9.44 12.46
CA GLY A 7 11.71 -8.59 11.53
C GLY A 7 10.98 -8.22 10.24
N GLN A 8 9.68 -8.44 10.11
CA GLN A 8 8.91 -8.14 8.92
C GLN A 8 8.45 -6.68 8.85
N ALA A 9 7.79 -6.18 9.90
CA ALA A 9 7.23 -4.82 9.90
C ALA A 9 8.34 -3.76 10.01
N GLU A 10 8.22 -2.70 9.20
CA GLU A 10 9.19 -1.59 9.20
C GLU A 10 8.54 -0.20 9.15
N GLY A 11 7.25 -0.10 9.44
CA GLY A 11 6.50 1.16 9.46
C GLY A 11 5.87 1.59 8.14
N LEU A 12 6.16 0.91 7.04
CA LEU A 12 5.48 1.06 5.75
C LEU A 12 4.65 -0.19 5.49
N SER A 13 3.34 -0.02 5.29
CA SER A 13 2.44 -1.13 4.95
C SER A 13 2.96 -1.89 3.72
N PHE A 14 2.91 -3.20 3.76
CA PHE A 14 3.41 -4.14 2.75
C PHE A 14 4.94 -4.21 2.60
N SER A 15 5.69 -3.19 3.00
CA SER A 15 7.14 -3.15 2.85
C SER A 15 7.85 -4.05 3.86
N VAL A 16 8.96 -4.63 3.41
CA VAL A 16 9.93 -5.34 4.27
C VAL A 16 11.33 -4.86 3.96
N LYS A 17 12.25 -5.03 4.92
CA LYS A 17 13.67 -4.67 4.73
C LYS A 17 14.31 -5.52 3.64
N PRO A 18 15.38 -5.02 2.99
CA PRO A 18 16.21 -5.85 2.10
C PRO A 18 16.67 -7.12 2.80
N GLY A 19 16.65 -8.25 2.08
CA GLY A 19 17.01 -9.56 2.61
C GLY A 19 15.88 -10.33 3.30
N VAL A 20 14.73 -9.68 3.54
CA VAL A 20 13.52 -10.36 4.04
C VAL A 20 12.70 -10.83 2.85
N ASP A 21 12.14 -12.04 2.94
CA ASP A 21 11.30 -12.60 1.89
C ASP A 21 10.10 -11.69 1.59
N ILE A 22 9.77 -11.57 0.30
CA ILE A 22 8.65 -10.75 -0.15
C ILE A 22 7.35 -11.39 0.34
N PRO A 23 6.55 -10.69 1.17
CA PRO A 23 5.28 -11.24 1.66
C PRO A 23 4.28 -11.53 0.53
N PRO A 24 3.38 -12.51 0.71
CA PRO A 24 2.45 -12.93 -0.33
C PRO A 24 1.58 -11.82 -0.89
N SER A 25 1.10 -10.90 -0.06
CA SER A 25 0.32 -9.75 -0.53
C SER A 25 1.13 -8.83 -1.44
N LEU A 26 2.40 -8.60 -1.12
CA LEU A 26 3.30 -7.79 -1.94
C LEU A 26 3.67 -8.50 -3.25
N VAL A 27 3.83 -9.81 -3.24
CA VAL A 27 3.99 -10.60 -4.47
C VAL A 27 2.81 -10.33 -5.42
N ASN A 28 1.59 -10.31 -4.90
CA ASN A 28 0.39 -10.03 -5.70
C ASN A 28 0.33 -8.57 -6.19
N ILE A 29 0.77 -7.63 -5.38
CA ILE A 29 0.91 -6.22 -5.83
C ILE A 29 1.89 -6.15 -7.00
N TYR A 30 3.02 -6.82 -6.93
CA TYR A 30 4.00 -6.87 -8.02
C TYR A 30 3.47 -7.55 -9.28
N LYS A 31 2.66 -8.59 -9.14
CA LYS A 31 1.98 -9.23 -10.29
C LYS A 31 1.02 -8.26 -10.99
N GLU A 32 0.24 -7.51 -10.23
CA GLU A 32 -0.66 -6.50 -10.81
C GLU A 32 0.13 -5.36 -11.46
N LEU A 33 1.23 -4.90 -10.87
CA LEU A 33 2.12 -3.90 -11.49
C LEU A 33 2.70 -4.40 -12.81
N HIS A 34 3.08 -5.68 -12.89
CA HIS A 34 3.56 -6.29 -14.12
C HIS A 34 2.47 -6.29 -15.20
N ASP A 35 1.27 -6.71 -14.87
CA ASP A 35 0.15 -6.80 -15.80
C ASP A 35 -0.38 -5.41 -16.21
N ASP A 36 -0.40 -4.45 -15.29
CA ASP A 36 -0.92 -3.10 -15.52
C ASP A 36 0.07 -2.19 -16.26
N LEU A 37 1.32 -2.17 -15.85
CA LEU A 37 2.33 -1.21 -16.31
C LEU A 37 3.55 -1.85 -17.02
N GLY A 38 3.63 -3.17 -17.08
CA GLY A 38 4.78 -3.88 -17.64
C GLY A 38 6.03 -3.84 -16.77
N CYS A 39 5.91 -3.49 -15.48
CA CYS A 39 7.03 -3.54 -14.55
C CYS A 39 7.58 -4.96 -14.43
N TYR A 40 8.91 -5.12 -14.33
CA TYR A 40 9.46 -6.42 -13.96
C TYR A 40 9.23 -6.66 -12.46
N ILE A 41 9.16 -7.95 -12.08
CA ILE A 41 8.97 -8.35 -10.69
C ILE A 41 10.31 -8.24 -9.97
N PRO A 42 10.44 -7.36 -8.95
CA PRO A 42 11.71 -7.14 -8.26
C PRO A 42 12.06 -8.31 -7.33
N ASN A 43 13.34 -8.36 -6.95
CA ASN A 43 13.87 -9.37 -6.04
C ASN A 43 13.83 -8.97 -4.56
N ASN A 44 13.14 -7.90 -4.23
CA ASN A 44 13.04 -7.41 -2.86
C ASN A 44 11.71 -6.72 -2.61
N GLY A 45 11.33 -6.58 -1.34
CA GLY A 45 10.10 -5.94 -0.91
C GLY A 45 10.32 -4.60 -0.22
N TYR A 46 11.41 -3.89 -0.51
CA TYR A 46 11.74 -2.62 0.12
C TYR A 46 11.11 -1.45 -0.63
N LEU A 47 10.03 -0.86 -0.08
CA LEU A 47 9.16 0.09 -0.76
C LEU A 47 9.46 1.56 -0.46
N VAL A 48 10.60 1.88 0.12
CA VAL A 48 10.96 3.28 0.46
C VAL A 48 10.94 4.19 -0.76
N LYS A 49 11.27 3.70 -1.95
CA LYS A 49 11.16 4.47 -3.20
C LYS A 49 9.76 5.03 -3.43
N TRP A 50 8.72 4.26 -3.14
CA TRP A 50 7.35 4.74 -3.25
C TRP A 50 7.05 5.83 -2.22
N ALA A 51 7.47 5.62 -0.97
CA ALA A 51 7.26 6.60 0.10
C ALA A 51 7.95 7.94 -0.22
N LYS A 52 9.14 7.92 -0.79
CA LYS A 52 9.88 9.12 -1.22
C LYS A 52 9.17 9.92 -2.33
N GLN A 53 8.28 9.29 -3.07
CA GLN A 53 7.47 9.93 -4.10
C GLN A 53 6.11 10.41 -3.60
N GLY A 54 5.83 10.28 -2.31
CA GLY A 54 4.57 10.71 -1.70
C GLY A 54 3.51 9.62 -1.61
N VAL A 55 3.85 8.35 -1.78
CA VAL A 55 2.94 7.23 -1.52
C VAL A 55 2.94 6.93 -0.03
N MET A 56 1.81 7.17 0.63
CA MET A 56 1.64 6.87 2.04
C MET A 56 1.12 5.44 2.22
N LEU A 57 1.96 4.57 2.74
CA LEU A 57 1.65 3.16 2.99
C LEU A 57 1.16 3.01 4.44
N LEU A 58 -0.15 3.14 4.64
CA LEU A 58 -0.77 3.25 5.95
C LEU A 58 -1.59 2.00 6.30
N ASN A 59 -1.26 1.37 7.43
CA ASN A 59 -2.15 0.45 8.11
C ASN A 59 -3.13 1.22 9.01
N THR A 60 -4.33 0.70 9.22
CA THR A 60 -5.31 1.29 10.13
C THR A 60 -4.99 1.01 11.60
N VAL A 61 -4.30 -0.09 11.86
CA VAL A 61 -3.74 -0.48 13.17
C VAL A 61 -2.23 -0.54 13.01
N LEU A 62 -1.48 0.20 13.83
CA LEU A 62 -0.06 0.46 13.61
C LEU A 62 0.88 -0.43 14.41
N THR A 63 0.36 -1.24 15.33
CA THR A 63 1.12 -2.23 16.10
C THR A 63 0.43 -3.57 16.09
N VAL A 64 1.20 -4.61 16.41
CA VAL A 64 0.71 -5.99 16.48
C VAL A 64 1.63 -6.76 17.42
N ARG A 65 1.09 -7.75 18.15
CA ARG A 65 1.93 -8.69 18.89
C ARG A 65 2.56 -9.69 17.93
N ALA A 66 3.79 -10.08 18.19
CA ALA A 66 4.49 -11.08 17.40
C ALA A 66 3.62 -12.36 17.25
N HIS A 67 3.52 -12.85 16.02
CA HIS A 67 2.78 -14.06 15.64
C HIS A 67 1.26 -14.03 15.95
N GLN A 68 0.67 -12.87 16.25
CA GLN A 68 -0.74 -12.72 16.60
C GLN A 68 -1.42 -11.64 15.75
N ALA A 69 -1.85 -12.00 14.56
CA ALA A 69 -2.58 -11.10 13.68
C ALA A 69 -3.81 -10.50 14.37
N ASN A 70 -4.06 -9.22 14.10
CA ASN A 70 -5.17 -8.45 14.69
C ASN A 70 -5.17 -8.32 16.23
N SER A 71 -4.05 -8.63 16.87
CA SER A 71 -3.97 -8.62 18.34
C SER A 71 -4.16 -7.24 18.97
N HIS A 72 -3.89 -6.17 18.26
CA HIS A 72 -4.09 -4.79 18.73
C HIS A 72 -5.30 -4.09 18.09
N ARG A 73 -6.18 -4.84 17.44
CA ARG A 73 -7.43 -4.30 16.93
C ARG A 73 -8.28 -3.76 18.08
N GLY A 74 -8.83 -2.55 17.91
CA GLY A 74 -9.74 -1.94 18.89
C GLY A 74 -9.07 -1.32 20.13
N ILE A 75 -7.74 -1.17 20.15
CA ILE A 75 -7.03 -0.54 21.29
C ILE A 75 -6.83 0.98 21.14
N GLY A 76 -7.30 1.59 20.05
CA GLY A 76 -7.26 3.03 19.83
C GLY A 76 -6.52 3.48 18.58
N TRP A 77 -5.79 2.60 17.87
CA TRP A 77 -5.10 2.98 16.64
C TRP A 77 -6.04 3.47 15.55
N GLU A 78 -7.23 2.89 15.45
CA GLU A 78 -8.22 3.23 14.43
C GLU A 78 -8.65 4.69 14.53
N GLU A 79 -8.82 5.24 15.73
CA GLU A 79 -9.15 6.65 15.96
C GLU A 79 -8.03 7.56 15.47
N PHE A 80 -6.79 7.20 15.76
CA PHE A 80 -5.61 7.94 15.30
C PHE A 80 -5.48 7.93 13.78
N THR A 81 -5.59 6.78 13.14
CA THR A 81 -5.47 6.65 11.68
C THR A 81 -6.65 7.29 10.96
N ASP A 82 -7.86 7.23 11.52
CA ASP A 82 -9.02 7.96 11.00
C ASP A 82 -8.80 9.48 11.03
N ALA A 83 -8.20 10.00 12.09
CA ALA A 83 -7.85 11.42 12.18
C ALA A 83 -6.81 11.81 11.12
N ALA A 84 -5.80 10.98 10.89
CA ALA A 84 -4.81 11.20 9.83
C ALA A 84 -5.46 11.20 8.44
N ILE A 85 -6.36 10.28 8.16
CA ILE A 85 -7.09 10.20 6.88
C ILE A 85 -7.97 11.44 6.67
N ARG A 86 -8.64 11.93 7.70
CA ARG A 86 -9.45 13.17 7.63
C ARG A 86 -8.60 14.40 7.32
N ILE A 87 -7.42 14.50 7.90
CA ILE A 87 -6.47 15.59 7.61
C ILE A 87 -6.03 15.53 6.15
N LEU A 88 -5.75 14.35 5.62
CA LEU A 88 -5.39 14.17 4.21
C LEU A 88 -6.55 14.54 3.28
N ASP A 89 -7.77 14.15 3.61
CA ASP A 89 -8.97 14.48 2.83
C ASP A 89 -9.22 15.98 2.76
N GLN A 90 -8.87 16.72 3.80
CA GLN A 90 -9.06 18.18 3.89
C GLN A 90 -8.01 18.97 3.09
N GLN A 91 -6.97 18.32 2.56
CA GLN A 91 -5.95 19.01 1.77
C GLN A 91 -6.54 19.55 0.46
N ASP A 92 -6.13 20.77 0.09
CA ASP A 92 -6.60 21.45 -1.12
C ASP A 92 -5.86 21.04 -2.41
N ARG A 93 -5.22 19.89 -2.40
CA ARG A 93 -4.51 19.32 -3.54
C ARG A 93 -5.14 17.98 -3.97
N PRO A 94 -5.12 17.65 -5.26
CA PRO A 94 -5.59 16.34 -5.71
C PRO A 94 -4.79 15.20 -5.08
N MET A 95 -5.50 14.21 -4.55
CA MET A 95 -4.90 13.02 -3.94
C MET A 95 -5.62 11.77 -4.44
N VAL A 96 -4.93 10.66 -4.44
CA VAL A 96 -5.49 9.34 -4.76
C VAL A 96 -5.53 8.50 -3.49
N PHE A 97 -6.69 7.92 -3.22
CA PHE A 97 -6.88 6.98 -2.11
C PHE A 97 -7.14 5.59 -2.69
N LEU A 98 -6.21 4.67 -2.43
CA LEU A 98 -6.34 3.27 -2.82
C LEU A 98 -6.84 2.48 -1.61
N LEU A 99 -8.09 2.06 -1.64
CA LEU A 99 -8.76 1.37 -0.55
C LEU A 99 -8.85 -0.13 -0.87
N TRP A 100 -7.95 -0.90 -0.31
CA TRP A 100 -7.84 -2.32 -0.56
C TRP A 100 -8.37 -3.14 0.61
N GLY A 101 -9.39 -3.91 0.33
CA GLY A 101 -10.08 -4.71 1.32
C GLY A 101 -11.16 -3.95 2.09
N ARG A 102 -12.03 -4.71 2.74
CA ARG A 102 -13.21 -4.16 3.40
C ARG A 102 -12.92 -3.14 4.51
N PRO A 103 -11.94 -3.37 5.41
CA PRO A 103 -11.62 -2.38 6.44
C PRO A 103 -11.18 -1.02 5.85
N ALA A 104 -10.40 -1.02 4.77
CA ALA A 104 -10.02 0.20 4.08
C ALA A 104 -11.21 0.85 3.36
N GLN A 105 -12.05 0.07 2.71
CA GLN A 105 -13.25 0.56 1.99
C GLN A 105 -14.26 1.23 2.93
N MET A 106 -14.33 0.80 4.19
CA MET A 106 -15.17 1.44 5.21
C MET A 106 -14.75 2.88 5.50
N LYS A 107 -13.51 3.28 5.18
CA LYS A 107 -13.02 4.66 5.31
C LYS A 107 -13.54 5.59 4.22
N LYS A 108 -14.11 5.06 3.15
CA LYS A 108 -14.66 5.86 2.04
C LYS A 108 -15.68 6.90 2.51
N SER A 109 -16.47 6.60 3.53
CA SER A 109 -17.45 7.54 4.09
C SER A 109 -16.82 8.83 4.63
N MET A 110 -15.52 8.82 4.96
CA MET A 110 -14.77 10.00 5.41
C MET A 110 -14.19 10.82 4.26
N LEU A 111 -14.17 10.28 3.04
CA LEU A 111 -13.46 10.82 1.88
C LEU A 111 -14.38 11.39 0.79
N HIS A 112 -15.67 11.26 0.95
CA HIS A 112 -16.66 11.51 -0.12
C HIS A 112 -16.95 12.99 -0.41
N ARG A 113 -16.42 13.90 0.38
CA ARG A 113 -16.81 15.32 0.33
C ARG A 113 -15.84 16.19 -0.47
N ASN A 114 -14.69 15.67 -0.84
CA ASN A 114 -13.72 16.45 -1.61
C ASN A 114 -13.65 15.97 -3.07
N PRO A 115 -14.23 16.73 -4.02
CA PRO A 115 -14.26 16.33 -5.43
C PRO A 115 -12.89 16.35 -6.11
N LYS A 116 -11.87 16.90 -5.47
CA LYS A 116 -10.49 16.94 -6.01
C LYS A 116 -9.78 15.59 -5.92
N HIS A 117 -10.25 14.70 -5.06
CA HIS A 117 -9.62 13.41 -4.81
C HIS A 117 -10.20 12.31 -5.70
N LEU A 118 -9.36 11.36 -6.07
CA LEU A 118 -9.76 10.10 -6.69
C LEU A 118 -9.76 9.00 -5.64
N ILE A 119 -10.85 8.27 -5.53
CA ILE A 119 -10.99 7.12 -4.63
C ILE A 119 -11.16 5.87 -5.47
N LEU A 120 -10.25 4.93 -5.33
CA LEU A 120 -10.28 3.63 -6.00
C LEU A 120 -10.38 2.51 -4.98
N GLU A 121 -11.27 1.56 -5.25
CA GLU A 121 -11.53 0.42 -4.36
C GLU A 121 -11.23 -0.89 -5.06
N ALA A 122 -10.66 -1.84 -4.34
CA ALA A 122 -10.46 -3.21 -4.79
C ALA A 122 -10.43 -4.17 -3.60
N PRO A 123 -10.65 -5.47 -3.82
CA PRO A 123 -10.32 -6.48 -2.82
C PRO A 123 -8.87 -6.37 -2.38
N HIS A 124 -8.56 -6.87 -1.19
CA HIS A 124 -7.20 -6.87 -0.67
C HIS A 124 -6.27 -7.74 -1.54
N PRO A 125 -4.98 -7.37 -1.70
CA PRO A 125 -4.01 -8.17 -2.47
C PRO A 125 -3.60 -9.50 -1.81
N SER A 126 -4.08 -9.81 -0.61
CA SER A 126 -3.87 -11.11 0.02
C SER A 126 -4.24 -12.26 -0.92
N PRO A 127 -3.50 -13.40 -0.90
CA PRO A 127 -3.88 -14.61 -1.63
C PRO A 127 -5.32 -15.06 -1.40
N LEU A 128 -5.91 -14.73 -0.25
CA LEU A 128 -7.31 -15.07 0.08
C LEU A 128 -8.34 -14.28 -0.72
N SER A 129 -7.99 -13.15 -1.30
CA SER A 129 -8.95 -12.22 -1.93
C SER A 129 -8.49 -11.62 -3.26
N ALA A 130 -7.22 -11.71 -3.62
CA ALA A 130 -6.67 -11.06 -4.81
C ALA A 130 -7.38 -11.47 -6.10
N TYR A 131 -7.78 -12.71 -6.24
CA TYR A 131 -8.50 -13.24 -7.42
C TYR A 131 -9.95 -12.79 -7.51
N ARG A 132 -10.47 -12.12 -6.49
CA ARG A 132 -11.84 -11.60 -6.46
C ARG A 132 -11.97 -10.18 -7.04
N GLY A 133 -10.91 -9.63 -7.60
CA GLY A 133 -10.93 -8.32 -8.26
C GLY A 133 -9.75 -7.40 -7.96
N PHE A 134 -8.76 -7.80 -7.18
CA PHE A 134 -7.51 -7.06 -7.07
C PHE A 134 -6.72 -7.19 -8.37
N PHE A 135 -6.53 -8.40 -8.87
CA PHE A 135 -5.93 -8.61 -10.19
C PHE A 135 -6.84 -8.04 -11.28
N GLY A 136 -6.29 -7.17 -12.10
CA GLY A 136 -7.01 -6.44 -13.14
C GLY A 136 -7.61 -5.10 -12.66
N CYS A 137 -7.42 -4.69 -11.40
CA CYS A 137 -7.93 -3.42 -10.89
C CYS A 137 -7.29 -2.20 -11.56
N LYS A 138 -6.06 -2.32 -12.07
CA LYS A 138 -5.31 -1.26 -12.76
C LYS A 138 -5.18 0.04 -11.97
N HIS A 139 -5.12 -0.05 -10.66
CA HIS A 139 -5.04 1.11 -9.79
C HIS A 139 -3.79 1.96 -10.04
N PHE A 140 -2.69 1.34 -10.45
CA PHE A 140 -1.40 2.02 -10.64
C PHE A 140 -1.40 2.90 -11.89
N SER A 141 -1.91 2.42 -13.01
CA SER A 141 -2.08 3.23 -14.22
C SER A 141 -3.15 4.29 -14.03
N GLN A 142 -4.27 3.98 -13.39
CA GLN A 142 -5.32 4.96 -13.09
C GLN A 142 -4.81 6.07 -12.17
N THR A 143 -3.99 5.76 -11.18
CA THR A 143 -3.33 6.75 -10.32
C THR A 143 -2.46 7.69 -11.15
N ASN A 144 -1.63 7.15 -12.03
CA ASN A 144 -0.73 7.95 -12.85
C ASN A 144 -1.47 8.82 -13.87
N GLU A 145 -2.54 8.32 -14.48
CA GLU A 145 -3.40 9.11 -15.37
C GLU A 145 -4.04 10.28 -14.64
N PHE A 146 -4.56 10.04 -13.44
CA PHE A 146 -5.15 11.10 -12.59
C PHE A 146 -4.12 12.15 -12.20
N LEU A 147 -2.92 11.73 -11.78
CA LEU A 147 -1.85 12.66 -11.40
C LEU A 147 -1.45 13.54 -12.58
N LYS A 148 -1.25 12.97 -13.76
CA LYS A 148 -0.93 13.71 -14.99
C LYS A 148 -2.03 14.70 -15.39
N ALA A 149 -3.30 14.28 -15.29
CA ALA A 149 -4.44 15.13 -15.63
C ALA A 149 -4.56 16.34 -14.67
N ASN A 150 -4.00 16.27 -13.48
CA ASN A 150 -3.96 17.35 -12.50
C ASN A 150 -2.61 18.10 -12.45
N GLY A 151 -1.74 17.90 -13.45
CA GLY A 151 -0.45 18.58 -13.54
C GLY A 151 0.58 18.11 -12.53
N LEU A 152 0.40 16.93 -11.96
CA LEU A 152 1.30 16.32 -10.99
C LEU A 152 2.16 15.23 -11.64
N GLU A 153 3.35 14.99 -11.07
CA GLU A 153 4.22 13.93 -11.56
C GLU A 153 3.61 12.55 -11.28
N PRO A 154 3.62 11.64 -12.27
CA PRO A 154 3.23 10.25 -12.05
C PRO A 154 4.23 9.57 -11.11
N ILE A 155 3.77 8.51 -10.47
CA ILE A 155 4.61 7.65 -9.63
C ILE A 155 5.41 6.69 -10.51
N ASP A 156 6.71 6.60 -10.27
CA ASP A 156 7.54 5.52 -10.77
C ASP A 156 7.37 4.32 -9.84
N TRP A 157 6.55 3.37 -10.26
CA TRP A 157 6.19 2.21 -9.46
C TRP A 157 7.23 1.08 -9.50
N GLN A 158 8.20 1.15 -10.41
CA GLN A 158 9.22 0.11 -10.49
C GLN A 158 10.12 0.13 -9.26
N ILE A 159 10.16 -0.95 -8.52
CA ILE A 159 11.19 -1.22 -7.51
C ILE A 159 12.33 -1.93 -8.21
N GLU A 160 13.53 -1.38 -8.14
CA GLU A 160 14.70 -1.96 -8.77
C GLU A 160 15.19 -3.19 -8.00
N ASN A 161 15.78 -4.12 -8.72
CA ASN A 161 16.51 -5.23 -8.12
C ASN A 161 17.68 -4.71 -7.28
N ARG A 162 17.96 -5.39 -6.17
CA ARG A 162 19.11 -5.13 -5.32
C ARG A 162 20.12 -6.25 -5.47
N ALA A 163 21.42 -5.93 -5.37
CA ALA A 163 22.46 -6.93 -5.34
C ALA A 163 22.25 -7.84 -4.12
N GLU A 164 22.39 -9.16 -4.32
CA GLU A 164 22.43 -10.11 -3.22
C GLU A 164 23.60 -9.74 -2.30
N GLN A 165 23.32 -9.49 -1.02
CA GLN A 165 24.39 -9.45 -0.03
C GLN A 165 24.90 -10.87 0.10
N LYS A 166 26.11 -11.12 -0.42
CA LYS A 166 26.84 -12.34 -0.09
C LYS A 166 27.03 -12.30 1.42
N THR A 167 26.36 -13.18 2.14
CA THR A 167 26.76 -13.53 3.50
C THR A 167 28.17 -14.07 3.39
N GLU A 168 29.15 -13.30 3.80
CA GLU A 168 30.48 -13.83 4.07
C GLU A 168 30.30 -14.82 5.21
N GLU A 169 30.51 -16.10 4.92
CA GLU A 169 30.63 -17.16 5.90
C GLU A 169 31.90 -16.96 6.76
#